data_17717846da1075c0ec89fb929edd45d1
#
_entry.id   17717846da1075c0ec89fb929edd45d1
#
_cell.length_a   1.000
_cell.length_b   1.000
_cell.length_c   1.000
_cell.angle_alpha   90.00
_cell.angle_beta   90.00
_cell.angle_gamma   90.00
#
_symmetry.space_group_name_H-M   'P 1'
#
loop_
_entity.id
_entity.type
_entity.pdbx_description
1 polymer ?
#
loop_
_entity_poly.entity_id
_entity_poly.type
_entity_poly.pdbx_seq_one_letter_code
_entity_poly.pdbx_strand_id
1 'polypeptide(L)'
;MKPEIKKIITEMLSDAGINSCTDTEDFTWLFNAVKDNSEQLRAYLKTTTYNTTGDYKTTFFVNGLRAIITTWLDNDCTDSVEQMNELAMREYRKLFGVN
;
A
#
# COMPACT_ATOMS: atom_id res chain seq x y z
N MET A 1 8.80 0.26 10.04
CA MET A 1 7.91 -0.66 9.28
C MET A 1 8.51 -2.05 9.25
N LYS A 2 7.69 -3.07 9.40
CA LYS A 2 8.14 -4.45 9.34
C LYS A 2 8.72 -4.78 7.96
N PRO A 3 9.89 -5.42 7.88
CA PRO A 3 10.52 -5.73 6.58
C PRO A 3 9.65 -6.58 5.66
N GLU A 4 8.89 -7.52 6.21
CA GLU A 4 8.04 -8.40 5.41
C GLU A 4 6.89 -7.65 4.74
N ILE A 5 6.35 -6.62 5.40
CA ILE A 5 5.30 -5.77 4.82
C ILE A 5 5.87 -4.96 3.68
N LYS A 6 7.03 -4.36 3.88
CA LYS A 6 7.72 -3.60 2.85
C LYS A 6 8.03 -4.47 1.64
N LYS A 7 8.46 -5.71 1.88
CA LYS A 7 8.74 -6.66 0.81
C LYS A 7 7.50 -6.99 -0.01
N ILE A 8 6.37 -7.28 0.66
CA ILE A 8 5.12 -7.62 0.00
C ILE A 8 4.64 -6.46 -0.88
N ILE A 9 4.67 -5.25 -0.33
CA ILE A 9 4.25 -4.06 -1.06
C ILE A 9 5.16 -3.81 -2.26
N THR A 10 6.46 -3.95 -2.09
CA THR A 10 7.43 -3.76 -3.16
C THR A 10 7.19 -4.78 -4.29
N GLU A 11 6.92 -6.03 -3.92
CA GLU A 11 6.61 -7.07 -4.91
C GLU A 11 5.31 -6.77 -5.67
N MET A 12 4.30 -6.25 -4.97
CA MET A 12 3.04 -5.86 -5.60
C MET A 12 3.28 -4.76 -6.65
N LEU A 13 4.03 -3.73 -6.30
CA LEU A 13 4.35 -2.65 -7.23
C LEU A 13 5.18 -3.16 -8.41
N SER A 14 6.14 -4.02 -8.14
CA SER A 14 6.96 -4.63 -9.19
C SER A 14 6.12 -5.46 -10.15
N ASP A 15 5.18 -6.25 -9.62
CA ASP A 15 4.27 -7.04 -10.43
C ASP A 15 3.39 -6.17 -11.32
N ALA A 16 3.05 -4.99 -10.84
CA ALA A 16 2.29 -4.01 -11.63
C ALA A 16 3.16 -3.26 -12.64
N GLY A 17 4.46 -3.55 -12.68
CA GLY A 17 5.39 -2.87 -13.58
C GLY A 17 5.84 -1.51 -13.08
N ILE A 18 5.72 -1.24 -11.79
CA ILE A 18 6.05 0.03 -11.19
C ILE A 18 7.38 -0.09 -10.44
N ASN A 19 8.35 0.74 -10.85
CA ASN A 19 9.60 0.87 -10.11
C ASN A 19 9.41 1.93 -9.04
N SER A 20 9.59 1.56 -7.80
CA SER A 20 9.43 2.48 -6.70
C SER A 20 10.73 2.64 -5.93
N CYS A 21 10.94 3.83 -5.40
CA CYS A 21 12.06 4.14 -4.53
C CYS A 21 11.55 4.07 -3.08
N THR A 22 12.04 3.10 -2.33
CA THR A 22 11.58 2.86 -0.95
C THR A 22 12.42 3.65 0.04
N ASP A 23 12.44 4.95 -0.12
CA ASP A 23 13.35 5.85 0.60
C ASP A 23 12.78 6.45 1.87
N THR A 24 11.52 6.16 2.21
CA THR A 24 10.91 6.64 3.45
C THR A 24 10.68 5.49 4.43
N GLU A 25 10.64 5.84 5.73
CA GLU A 25 10.40 4.85 6.78
C GLU A 25 8.90 4.55 6.97
N ASP A 26 8.05 5.39 6.42
CA ASP A 26 6.59 5.24 6.46
C ASP A 26 6.04 4.80 5.11
N PHE A 27 4.77 5.06 4.83
CA PHE A 27 4.12 4.66 3.59
C PHE A 27 4.10 5.75 2.52
N THR A 28 4.81 6.87 2.75
CA THR A 28 4.84 7.98 1.80
C THR A 28 5.32 7.52 0.43
N TRP A 29 6.37 6.71 0.38
CA TRP A 29 6.91 6.19 -0.88
C TRP A 29 5.86 5.38 -1.65
N LEU A 30 5.03 4.61 -0.92
CA LEU A 30 3.98 3.81 -1.55
C LEU A 30 2.92 4.69 -2.19
N PHE A 31 2.40 5.66 -1.45
CA PHE A 31 1.33 6.51 -1.97
C PHE A 31 1.82 7.44 -3.08
N ASN A 32 3.08 7.86 -3.05
CA ASN A 32 3.67 8.58 -4.17
C ASN A 32 3.73 7.70 -5.43
N ALA A 33 4.16 6.44 -5.27
CA ALA A 33 4.22 5.51 -6.40
C ALA A 33 2.83 5.25 -6.98
N VAL A 34 1.81 5.09 -6.11
CA VAL A 34 0.43 4.89 -6.55
C VAL A 34 -0.07 6.09 -7.34
N LYS A 35 0.14 7.29 -6.83
CA LYS A 35 -0.34 8.51 -7.47
C LYS A 35 0.34 8.73 -8.83
N ASP A 36 1.65 8.49 -8.90
CA ASP A 36 2.41 8.69 -10.13
C ASP A 36 2.10 7.63 -11.20
N ASN A 37 1.52 6.49 -10.80
CA ASN A 37 1.23 5.38 -11.70
C ASN A 37 -0.22 4.91 -11.55
N SER A 38 -1.14 5.84 -11.35
CA SER A 38 -2.52 5.52 -10.97
C SER A 38 -3.25 4.64 -11.97
N GLU A 39 -3.12 4.89 -13.26
CA GLU A 39 -3.81 4.10 -14.28
C GLU A 39 -3.28 2.67 -14.33
N GLN A 40 -1.95 2.53 -14.28
CA GLN A 40 -1.29 1.25 -14.32
C GLN A 40 -1.65 0.40 -13.11
N LEU A 41 -1.66 1.01 -11.93
CA LEU A 41 -2.01 0.30 -10.70
C LEU A 41 -3.50 -0.03 -10.66
N ARG A 42 -4.35 0.87 -11.15
CA ARG A 42 -5.80 0.61 -11.24
C ARG A 42 -6.08 -0.63 -12.09
N ALA A 43 -5.41 -0.75 -13.24
CA ALA A 43 -5.56 -1.90 -14.12
C ALA A 43 -5.06 -3.18 -13.44
N TYR A 44 -3.93 -3.11 -12.77
CA TYR A 44 -3.37 -4.24 -12.05
C TYR A 44 -4.31 -4.75 -10.95
N LEU A 45 -4.85 -3.85 -10.15
CA LEU A 45 -5.71 -4.23 -9.03
C LEU A 45 -7.03 -4.85 -9.48
N LYS A 46 -7.48 -4.57 -10.69
CA LYS A 46 -8.68 -5.21 -11.25
C LYS A 46 -8.47 -6.67 -11.61
N THR A 47 -7.22 -7.06 -11.86
CA THR A 47 -6.89 -8.42 -12.32
C THR A 47 -6.36 -9.32 -11.22
N THR A 48 -6.12 -8.79 -10.04
CA THR A 48 -5.53 -9.55 -8.95
C THR A 48 -6.50 -9.73 -7.79
N THR A 49 -6.30 -10.82 -7.04
CA THR A 49 -7.03 -11.08 -5.81
C THR A 49 -6.18 -10.64 -4.62
N TYR A 50 -6.76 -10.69 -3.43
CA TYR A 50 -6.01 -10.33 -2.24
C TYR A 50 -4.91 -11.36 -1.94
N ASN A 51 -3.91 -10.91 -1.19
CA ASN A 51 -2.78 -11.74 -0.79
C ASN A 51 -3.07 -12.48 0.51
N THR A 52 -2.46 -13.66 0.63
CA THR A 52 -2.44 -14.38 1.90
C THR A 52 -0.99 -14.57 2.33
N THR A 53 -0.77 -14.49 3.64
CA THR A 53 0.54 -14.75 4.23
C THR A 53 0.34 -15.77 5.35
N GLY A 54 1.42 -16.20 5.99
CA GLY A 54 1.30 -17.09 7.14
C GLY A 54 0.87 -16.40 8.43
N ASP A 55 0.75 -15.09 8.41
CA ASP A 55 0.43 -14.27 9.59
C ASP A 55 -0.87 -13.51 9.39
N TYR A 56 -1.81 -13.69 10.32
CA TYR A 56 -3.14 -13.08 10.23
C TYR A 56 -3.09 -11.56 10.19
N LYS A 57 -2.26 -10.94 11.04
CA LYS A 57 -2.19 -9.49 11.11
C LYS A 57 -1.60 -8.91 9.83
N THR A 58 -0.56 -9.53 9.31
CA THR A 58 0.08 -9.08 8.07
C THR A 58 -0.89 -9.23 6.90
N THR A 59 -1.59 -10.35 6.81
CA THR A 59 -2.59 -10.58 5.76
C THR A 59 -3.69 -9.52 5.83
N PHE A 60 -4.20 -9.25 7.02
CA PHE A 60 -5.24 -8.25 7.21
C PHE A 60 -4.76 -6.86 6.80
N PHE A 61 -3.56 -6.48 7.24
CA PHE A 61 -3.03 -5.15 6.97
C PHE A 61 -2.75 -4.93 5.48
N VAL A 62 -2.10 -5.88 4.82
CA VAL A 62 -1.74 -5.77 3.41
C VAL A 62 -3.00 -5.65 2.54
N ASN A 63 -4.02 -6.44 2.85
CA ASN A 63 -5.28 -6.36 2.09
C ASN A 63 -6.08 -5.11 2.42
N GLY A 64 -5.95 -4.61 3.66
CA GLY A 64 -6.51 -3.31 4.04
C GLY A 64 -5.86 -2.17 3.27
N LEU A 65 -4.54 -2.20 3.11
CA LEU A 65 -3.83 -1.22 2.28
C LEU A 65 -4.33 -1.27 0.84
N ARG A 66 -4.48 -2.47 0.30
CA ARG A 66 -5.00 -2.65 -1.05
C ARG A 66 -6.38 -2.02 -1.20
N ALA A 67 -7.26 -2.24 -0.24
CA ALA A 67 -8.60 -1.67 -0.25
C ALA A 67 -8.57 -0.14 -0.18
N ILE A 68 -7.71 0.41 0.67
CA ILE A 68 -7.54 1.86 0.81
C ILE A 68 -7.03 2.46 -0.51
N ILE A 69 -6.04 1.82 -1.12
CA ILE A 69 -5.48 2.27 -2.40
C ILE A 69 -6.54 2.24 -3.49
N THR A 70 -7.33 1.17 -3.56
CA THR A 70 -8.40 1.04 -4.55
C THR A 70 -9.41 2.16 -4.39
N THR A 71 -9.83 2.44 -3.17
CA THR A 71 -10.77 3.52 -2.88
C THR A 71 -10.20 4.88 -3.26
N TRP A 72 -8.94 5.11 -2.93
CA TRP A 72 -8.26 6.36 -3.26
C TRP A 72 -8.19 6.58 -4.78
N LEU A 73 -7.86 5.53 -5.52
CA LEU A 73 -7.83 5.58 -6.99
C LEU A 73 -9.23 5.85 -7.55
N ASP A 74 -10.26 5.20 -7.00
CA ASP A 74 -11.64 5.41 -7.44
C ASP A 74 -12.13 6.83 -7.16
N ASN A 75 -11.55 7.50 -6.16
CA ASN A 75 -11.83 8.89 -5.82
C ASN A 75 -10.85 9.86 -6.50
N ASP A 76 -10.16 9.42 -7.54
CA ASP A 76 -9.21 10.21 -8.31
C ASP A 76 -8.08 10.82 -7.47
N CYS A 77 -7.67 10.12 -6.42
CA CYS A 77 -6.59 10.52 -5.51
C CYS A 77 -6.81 11.93 -4.94
N THR A 78 -8.05 12.23 -4.54
CA THR A 78 -8.39 13.57 -4.04
C THR A 78 -7.77 13.87 -2.68
N ASP A 79 -7.62 12.87 -1.81
CA ASP A 79 -6.90 13.06 -0.56
C ASP A 79 -5.40 13.15 -0.85
N SER A 80 -4.67 13.89 0.00
CA SER A 80 -3.24 14.05 -0.19
C SER A 80 -2.47 12.78 0.17
N VAL A 81 -1.24 12.67 -0.35
CA VAL A 81 -0.33 11.58 0.01
C VAL A 81 -0.10 11.57 1.52
N GLU A 82 0.03 12.76 2.14
CA GLU A 82 0.24 12.88 3.58
C GLU A 82 -0.95 12.32 4.37
N GLN A 83 -2.17 12.59 3.92
CA GLN A 83 -3.38 12.08 4.56
C GLN A 83 -3.46 10.56 4.44
N MET A 84 -3.14 10.02 3.26
CA MET A 84 -3.15 8.58 3.04
C MET A 84 -2.08 7.87 3.87
N ASN A 85 -0.89 8.47 3.95
CA ASN A 85 0.18 7.91 4.76
C ASN A 85 -0.21 7.90 6.24
N GLU A 86 -0.80 8.99 6.73
CA GLU A 86 -1.23 9.08 8.13
C GLU A 86 -2.26 8.02 8.47
N LEU A 87 -3.22 7.81 7.57
CA LEU A 87 -4.23 6.76 7.75
C LEU A 87 -3.58 5.38 7.83
N ALA A 88 -2.69 5.07 6.90
CA ALA A 88 -2.01 3.77 6.87
C ALA A 88 -1.15 3.55 8.11
N MET A 89 -0.41 4.57 8.53
CA MET A 89 0.43 4.49 9.72
C MET A 89 -0.39 4.29 10.99
N ARG A 90 -1.55 4.92 11.08
CA ARG A 90 -2.45 4.74 12.22
C ARG A 90 -2.92 3.29 12.33
N GLU A 91 -3.35 2.71 11.21
CA GLU A 91 -3.80 1.32 11.19
C GLU A 91 -2.65 0.35 11.44
N TYR A 92 -1.47 0.67 10.92
CA TYR A 92 -0.27 -0.12 11.17
C TYR A 92 0.05 -0.18 12.67
N ARG A 93 0.03 0.98 13.34
CA ARG A 93 0.31 1.04 14.77
C ARG A 93 -0.72 0.29 15.61
N LYS A 94 -1.98 0.31 15.19
CA LYS A 94 -3.03 -0.43 15.89
C LYS A 94 -2.80 -1.94 15.85
N LEU A 95 -2.29 -2.45 14.74
CA LEU A 95 -2.08 -3.88 14.55
C LEU A 95 -0.75 -4.37 15.10
N PHE A 96 0.31 -3.59 14.92
CA PHE A 96 1.67 -4.05 15.19
C PHE A 96 2.36 -3.31 16.34
N GLY A 97 1.72 -2.31 16.90
CA GLY A 97 2.31 -1.51 17.96
C GLY A 97 3.13 -0.35 17.44
N VAL A 98 3.72 0.40 18.37
CA VAL A 98 4.47 1.61 18.05
C VAL A 98 5.95 1.28 17.90
N ASN A 99 6.39 1.17 16.67
CA ASN A 99 7.81 1.00 16.38
C ASN A 99 8.16 1.63 15.07
#